data_396b15cce8fa7eab71fdc36ced805d53
#
_entry.id   396b15cce8fa7eab71fdc36ced805d53
#
_cell.length_a   1.000
_cell.length_b   1.000
_cell.length_c   1.000
_cell.angle_alpha   90.00
_cell.angle_beta   90.00
_cell.angle_gamma   90.00
#
_symmetry.space_group_name_H-M   'P 1'
#
loop_
_entity.id
_entity.type
_entity.pdbx_description
1 polymer ?
#
loop_
_entity_poly.entity_id
_entity_poly.type
_entity_poly.pdbx_seq_one_letter_code
_entity_poly.pdbx_strand_id
1 'polypeptide(L)'
;MRSSRACPVCGDVRRQPTGLDPRSLYLGGRQYHVVRCARCGLLLTDPWPTAELLRQVYDSGDYYSTVEASTTDSSNRPLIERARGIIRSLVVRHHFALGGAGYRGRLASFVARRRFGWGPPGMSPGRLLDVGCGDGAFLLDARHAGWDVVGIETSRIAVENAARIGLQVDSGSLEDHPFGPAEFDVVRLWSVLEHVPDVGLALHEITKLLRPGGWVILQVPNADGFTARMTGSRWPGWDVPAHLVHFTRKTFERAVRTAGMLPMEIHSCSVGTMAGLHPLLKSTPGRAAVFLMDQVFDLLGAGDTLMMFARKPLDAGLSGNS
;
A
#
# COMPACT_ATOMS: atom_id res chain seq x y z
N MET A 1 -13.40 -29.37 1.66
CA MET A 1 -12.38 -29.45 0.58
C MET A 1 -11.43 -28.28 0.76
N ARG A 2 -10.16 -28.53 1.10
CA ARG A 2 -9.16 -27.45 1.19
C ARG A 2 -8.86 -26.95 -0.23
N SER A 3 -9.01 -25.67 -0.48
CA SER A 3 -8.69 -25.06 -1.78
C SER A 3 -7.21 -25.32 -2.09
N SER A 4 -6.93 -26.06 -3.16
CA SER A 4 -5.58 -26.38 -3.62
C SER A 4 -4.96 -25.26 -4.47
N ARG A 5 -5.37 -23.99 -4.25
CA ARG A 5 -4.82 -22.87 -5.01
C ARG A 5 -3.32 -22.74 -4.76
N ALA A 6 -2.54 -22.59 -5.82
CA ALA A 6 -1.12 -22.37 -5.74
C ALA A 6 -0.80 -21.04 -5.04
N CYS A 7 0.35 -20.97 -4.38
CA CYS A 7 0.83 -19.73 -3.77
C CYS A 7 1.11 -18.68 -4.85
N PRO A 8 0.53 -17.46 -4.75
CA PRO A 8 0.64 -16.44 -5.80
C PRO A 8 2.06 -15.85 -5.94
N VAL A 9 3.02 -16.28 -5.11
CA VAL A 9 4.42 -15.84 -5.21
C VAL A 9 5.35 -16.95 -5.67
N CYS A 10 5.13 -18.21 -5.26
CA CYS A 10 6.09 -19.29 -5.54
C CYS A 10 5.48 -20.55 -6.16
N GLY A 11 4.17 -20.59 -6.40
CA GLY A 11 3.47 -21.70 -7.02
C GLY A 11 3.27 -22.95 -6.15
N ASP A 12 3.80 -23.00 -4.89
CA ASP A 12 3.66 -24.17 -4.02
C ASP A 12 2.22 -24.28 -3.48
N VAL A 13 1.67 -25.51 -3.48
CA VAL A 13 0.32 -25.79 -2.98
C VAL A 13 0.30 -26.20 -1.50
N ARG A 14 1.46 -26.53 -0.92
CA ARG A 14 1.56 -27.00 0.47
C ARG A 14 1.35 -25.85 1.44
N ARG A 15 0.52 -26.09 2.47
CA ARG A 15 0.16 -25.13 3.51
C ARG A 15 0.45 -25.68 4.89
N GLN A 16 0.86 -24.79 5.77
CA GLN A 16 1.08 -25.07 7.19
C GLN A 16 0.11 -24.22 8.01
N PRO A 17 -0.58 -24.77 9.01
CA PRO A 17 -1.42 -23.99 9.91
C PRO A 17 -0.55 -23.02 10.72
N THR A 18 -1.11 -21.85 11.04
CA THR A 18 -0.44 -20.87 11.91
C THR A 18 -1.05 -20.78 13.30
N GLY A 19 -2.28 -21.31 13.48
CA GLY A 19 -3.08 -21.13 14.69
C GLY A 19 -3.71 -19.74 14.78
N LEU A 20 -3.69 -18.95 13.70
CA LEU A 20 -4.33 -17.65 13.62
C LEU A 20 -5.68 -17.79 12.91
N ASP A 21 -6.76 -17.46 13.63
CA ASP A 21 -8.15 -17.64 13.20
C ASP A 21 -8.92 -16.34 13.30
N PRO A 22 -8.64 -15.36 12.41
CA PRO A 22 -9.34 -14.07 12.42
C PRO A 22 -10.81 -14.23 12.02
N ARG A 23 -11.65 -13.32 12.55
CA ARG A 23 -13.04 -13.19 12.16
C ARG A 23 -13.20 -12.04 11.19
N SER A 24 -14.02 -12.25 10.17
CA SER A 24 -14.42 -11.20 9.24
C SER A 24 -15.17 -10.08 9.99
N LEU A 25 -14.88 -8.84 9.65
CA LEU A 25 -15.66 -7.67 10.04
C LEU A 25 -16.94 -7.53 9.18
N TYR A 26 -17.04 -8.33 8.10
CA TYR A 26 -18.10 -8.33 7.11
C TYR A 26 -18.92 -9.64 7.18
N LEU A 27 -20.08 -9.66 6.52
CA LEU A 27 -20.84 -10.89 6.24
C LEU A 27 -21.10 -11.78 7.47
N GLY A 28 -21.53 -11.17 8.59
CA GLY A 28 -21.94 -11.91 9.79
C GLY A 28 -20.79 -12.50 10.62
N GLY A 29 -19.56 -12.04 10.43
CA GLY A 29 -18.43 -12.43 11.28
C GLY A 29 -17.90 -13.85 11.04
N ARG A 30 -17.97 -14.33 9.79
CA ARG A 30 -17.42 -15.65 9.40
C ARG A 30 -15.95 -15.76 9.82
N GLN A 31 -15.58 -16.92 10.33
CA GLN A 31 -14.22 -17.23 10.74
C GLN A 31 -13.38 -17.72 9.56
N TYR A 32 -12.16 -17.24 9.49
CA TYR A 32 -11.13 -17.65 8.53
C TYR A 32 -9.90 -18.19 9.28
N HIS A 33 -9.01 -18.81 8.55
CA HIS A 33 -7.71 -19.27 9.03
C HIS A 33 -6.62 -18.53 8.27
N VAL A 34 -5.55 -18.19 8.94
CA VAL A 34 -4.33 -17.75 8.27
C VAL A 34 -3.41 -18.95 8.13
N VAL A 35 -3.06 -19.32 6.92
CA VAL A 35 -2.15 -20.44 6.63
C VAL A 35 -0.86 -19.93 6.04
N ARG A 36 0.23 -20.66 6.23
CA ARG A 36 1.57 -20.32 5.73
C ARG A 36 1.92 -21.20 4.52
N CYS A 37 2.40 -20.61 3.44
CA CYS A 37 3.01 -21.35 2.35
C CYS A 37 4.28 -22.05 2.83
N ALA A 38 4.37 -23.37 2.63
CA ALA A 38 5.48 -24.17 3.13
C ALA A 38 6.83 -23.81 2.48
N ARG A 39 6.81 -23.31 1.23
CA ARG A 39 8.01 -22.97 0.46
C ARG A 39 8.53 -21.56 0.71
N CYS A 40 7.66 -20.55 0.60
CA CYS A 40 8.10 -19.16 0.66
C CYS A 40 7.75 -18.44 1.95
N GLY A 41 6.88 -19.01 2.79
CA GLY A 41 6.48 -18.45 4.07
C GLY A 41 5.39 -17.37 3.98
N LEU A 42 4.86 -17.05 2.77
CA LEU A 42 3.75 -16.11 2.61
C LEU A 42 2.53 -16.59 3.39
N LEU A 43 1.87 -15.67 4.09
CA LEU A 43 0.64 -15.95 4.80
C LEU A 43 -0.55 -15.69 3.88
N LEU A 44 -1.56 -16.54 3.97
CA LEU A 44 -2.71 -16.58 3.06
C LEU A 44 -3.99 -16.77 3.86
N THR A 45 -5.06 -16.12 3.44
CA THR A 45 -6.42 -16.34 3.96
C THR A 45 -6.95 -17.70 3.49
N ASP A 46 -7.51 -18.50 4.41
CA ASP A 46 -8.11 -19.81 4.13
C ASP A 46 -9.46 -19.95 4.87
N PRO A 47 -10.56 -20.39 4.22
CA PRO A 47 -10.62 -20.74 2.81
C PRO A 47 -10.43 -19.52 1.92
N TRP A 48 -9.87 -19.73 0.72
CA TRP A 48 -9.73 -18.66 -0.27
C TRP A 48 -11.12 -18.17 -0.68
N PRO A 49 -11.41 -16.86 -0.59
CA PRO A 49 -12.72 -16.33 -0.93
C PRO A 49 -13.01 -16.46 -2.43
N THR A 50 -14.28 -16.63 -2.77
CA THR A 50 -14.72 -16.58 -4.16
C THR A 50 -14.80 -15.13 -4.65
N ALA A 51 -14.70 -14.92 -5.97
CA ALA A 51 -14.86 -13.58 -6.55
C ALA A 51 -16.23 -12.96 -6.21
N GLU A 52 -17.29 -13.80 -6.13
CA GLU A 52 -18.63 -13.36 -5.72
C GLU A 52 -18.65 -12.84 -4.28
N LEU A 53 -17.99 -13.56 -3.37
CA LEU A 53 -17.88 -13.16 -1.96
C LEU A 53 -17.12 -11.84 -1.81
N LEU A 54 -16.02 -11.68 -2.55
CA LEU A 54 -15.25 -10.44 -2.55
C LEU A 54 -16.08 -9.26 -3.09
N ARG A 55 -16.82 -9.46 -4.20
CA ARG A 55 -17.75 -8.43 -4.69
C ARG A 55 -18.75 -8.02 -3.62
N GLN A 56 -19.39 -8.97 -2.93
CA GLN A 56 -20.32 -8.67 -1.84
C GLN A 56 -19.66 -7.86 -0.71
N VAL A 57 -18.42 -8.14 -0.35
CA VAL A 57 -17.65 -7.35 0.64
C VAL A 57 -17.45 -5.92 0.15
N TYR A 58 -16.99 -5.74 -1.09
CA TYR A 58 -16.70 -4.40 -1.63
C TYR A 58 -17.99 -3.61 -1.93
N ASP A 59 -19.07 -4.28 -2.32
CA ASP A 59 -20.36 -3.63 -2.62
C ASP A 59 -21.21 -3.36 -1.36
N SER A 60 -20.86 -3.91 -0.20
CA SER A 60 -21.63 -3.75 1.05
C SER A 60 -21.66 -2.30 1.57
N GLY A 61 -20.87 -1.40 1.02
CA GLY A 61 -20.70 -0.03 1.49
C GLY A 61 -19.89 0.07 2.79
N ASP A 62 -19.83 -0.97 3.59
CA ASP A 62 -19.08 -1.00 4.86
C ASP A 62 -17.57 -0.90 4.62
N TYR A 63 -17.09 -1.43 3.48
CA TYR A 63 -15.66 -1.39 3.12
C TYR A 63 -15.20 0.03 2.78
N TYR A 64 -16.00 0.77 2.02
CA TYR A 64 -15.69 2.14 1.59
C TYR A 64 -16.16 3.21 2.59
N SER A 65 -17.04 2.89 3.54
CA SER A 65 -17.50 3.85 4.56
C SER A 65 -16.37 4.38 5.45
N THR A 66 -15.30 3.62 5.60
CA THR A 66 -14.06 4.08 6.24
C THR A 66 -13.24 5.03 5.36
N VAL A 67 -13.43 4.99 4.04
CA VAL A 67 -12.75 5.85 3.06
C VAL A 67 -13.56 7.14 2.80
N GLU A 68 -14.90 7.07 2.79
CA GLU A 68 -15.79 8.23 2.59
C GLU A 68 -15.69 9.29 3.69
N ALA A 69 -15.24 8.94 4.88
CA ALA A 69 -14.98 9.92 5.94
C ALA A 69 -13.88 10.95 5.58
N SER A 70 -13.14 10.73 4.49
CA SER A 70 -12.10 11.65 3.99
C SER A 70 -12.55 12.60 2.88
N THR A 71 -13.73 12.40 2.27
CA THR A 71 -14.21 13.13 1.08
C THR A 71 -15.15 14.29 1.37
N THR A 72 -15.27 14.76 2.62
CA THR A 72 -16.03 15.98 2.91
C THR A 72 -15.43 17.19 2.19
N ASP A 73 -16.31 17.91 1.53
CA ASP A 73 -16.11 19.18 0.84
C ASP A 73 -14.96 20.02 1.44
N SER A 74 -13.99 20.38 0.61
CA SER A 74 -12.79 21.13 1.00
C SER A 74 -13.11 22.50 1.64
N SER A 75 -14.31 23.05 1.43
CA SER A 75 -14.77 24.30 2.01
C SER A 75 -15.13 24.18 3.49
N ASN A 76 -15.51 23.00 3.97
CA ASN A 76 -15.96 22.75 5.35
C ASN A 76 -14.97 21.97 6.23
N ARG A 77 -13.74 21.75 5.75
CA ARG A 77 -12.72 21.05 6.56
C ARG A 77 -12.31 21.86 7.76
N PRO A 78 -12.19 21.23 8.97
CA PRO A 78 -11.65 21.87 10.16
C PRO A 78 -10.29 22.53 9.87
N LEU A 79 -10.01 23.68 10.53
CA LEU A 79 -8.74 24.41 10.38
C LEU A 79 -7.50 23.49 10.52
N ILE A 80 -7.58 22.50 11.39
CA ILE A 80 -6.50 21.50 11.60
C ILE A 80 -6.25 20.67 10.35
N GLU A 81 -7.28 20.26 9.61
CA GLU A 81 -7.13 19.47 8.38
C GLU A 81 -6.60 20.32 7.24
N ARG A 82 -7.02 21.58 7.14
CA ARG A 82 -6.44 22.56 6.20
C ARG A 82 -4.96 22.78 6.48
N ALA A 83 -4.57 22.97 7.75
CA ALA A 83 -3.18 23.10 8.16
C ALA A 83 -2.36 21.84 7.83
N ARG A 84 -2.89 20.64 8.06
CA ARG A 84 -2.25 19.38 7.69
C ARG A 84 -2.04 19.28 6.17
N GLY A 85 -3.03 19.68 5.36
CA GLY A 85 -2.90 19.72 3.90
C GLY A 85 -1.79 20.67 3.43
N ILE A 86 -1.71 21.87 4.01
CA ILE A 86 -0.65 22.83 3.71
C ILE A 86 0.73 22.29 4.11
N ILE A 87 0.86 21.72 5.30
CA ILE A 87 2.12 21.12 5.77
C ILE A 87 2.53 19.96 4.84
N ARG A 88 1.59 19.08 4.47
CA ARG A 88 1.84 18.00 3.52
C ARG A 88 2.36 18.53 2.19
N SER A 89 1.69 19.52 1.60
CA SER A 89 2.11 20.14 0.34
C SER A 89 3.50 20.76 0.44
N LEU A 90 3.80 21.47 1.53
CA LEU A 90 5.12 22.07 1.75
C LEU A 90 6.21 20.99 1.90
N VAL A 91 5.95 19.92 2.64
CA VAL A 91 6.88 18.81 2.82
C VAL A 91 7.18 18.13 1.49
N VAL A 92 6.15 17.85 0.68
CA VAL A 92 6.30 17.24 -0.64
C VAL A 92 7.10 18.13 -1.58
N ARG A 93 6.77 19.43 -1.65
CA ARG A 93 7.52 20.39 -2.47
C ARG A 93 8.98 20.50 -2.07
N HIS A 94 9.29 20.52 -0.75
CA HIS A 94 10.66 20.54 -0.27
C HIS A 94 11.41 19.22 -0.55
N HIS A 95 10.71 18.10 -0.53
CA HIS A 95 11.29 16.81 -0.88
C HIS A 95 11.83 16.80 -2.31
N PHE A 96 11.04 17.28 -3.28
CA PHE A 96 11.44 17.33 -4.69
C PHE A 96 12.39 18.48 -4.99
N ALA A 97 12.11 19.69 -4.49
CA ALA A 97 12.91 20.88 -4.81
C ALA A 97 14.35 20.81 -4.27
N LEU A 98 14.55 20.24 -3.08
CA LEU A 98 15.85 20.19 -2.43
C LEU A 98 16.58 18.85 -2.64
N GLY A 99 15.95 17.86 -3.27
CA GLY A 99 16.56 16.55 -3.53
C GLY A 99 17.16 15.88 -2.30
N GLY A 100 16.70 16.25 -1.09
CA GLY A 100 17.28 15.80 0.16
C GLY A 100 18.58 16.52 0.59
N ALA A 101 19.01 17.54 -0.13
CA ALA A 101 20.20 18.33 0.21
C ALA A 101 19.94 19.24 1.42
N GLY A 102 20.92 19.35 2.30
CA GLY A 102 20.85 20.13 3.54
C GLY A 102 19.92 19.55 4.61
N TYR A 103 19.93 20.15 5.81
CA TYR A 103 19.14 19.65 6.96
C TYR A 103 17.62 19.68 6.69
N ARG A 104 17.11 20.77 6.13
CA ARG A 104 15.68 20.93 5.82
C ARG A 104 15.23 19.95 4.74
N GLY A 105 16.04 19.73 3.71
CA GLY A 105 15.73 18.77 2.64
C GLY A 105 15.74 17.32 3.18
N ARG A 106 16.68 16.98 4.05
CA ARG A 106 16.72 15.65 4.70
C ARG A 106 15.50 15.40 5.58
N LEU A 107 15.09 16.39 6.38
CA LEU A 107 13.90 16.27 7.22
C LEU A 107 12.63 16.16 6.37
N ALA A 108 12.47 17.02 5.37
CA ALA A 108 11.33 16.96 4.44
C ALA A 108 11.27 15.61 3.71
N SER A 109 12.41 15.11 3.21
CA SER A 109 12.50 13.81 2.56
C SER A 109 12.17 12.65 3.50
N PHE A 110 12.64 12.70 4.74
CA PHE A 110 12.32 11.71 5.74
C PHE A 110 10.81 11.63 6.01
N VAL A 111 10.16 12.80 6.21
CA VAL A 111 8.71 12.87 6.47
C VAL A 111 7.92 12.50 5.21
N ALA A 112 8.32 13.00 4.03
CA ALA A 112 7.64 12.71 2.76
C ALA A 112 7.63 11.20 2.47
N ARG A 113 8.74 10.54 2.62
CA ARG A 113 8.87 9.09 2.38
C ARG A 113 8.08 8.27 3.39
N ARG A 114 8.27 8.53 4.70
CA ARG A 114 7.64 7.73 5.75
C ARG A 114 6.16 7.99 5.96
N ARG A 115 5.71 9.23 5.77
CA ARG A 115 4.32 9.61 6.06
C ARG A 115 3.42 9.67 4.85
N PHE A 116 3.97 9.97 3.67
CA PHE A 116 3.18 10.24 2.47
C PHE A 116 3.47 9.29 1.31
N GLY A 117 4.40 8.34 1.50
CA GLY A 117 4.73 7.34 0.47
C GLY A 117 5.36 7.94 -0.79
N TRP A 118 6.04 9.09 -0.66
CA TRP A 118 6.81 9.66 -1.75
C TRP A 118 8.14 8.91 -1.92
N GLY A 119 8.55 8.72 -3.17
CA GLY A 119 9.76 7.99 -3.53
C GLY A 119 11.05 8.59 -3.00
N PRO A 120 12.21 7.99 -3.32
CA PRO A 120 13.51 8.49 -2.89
C PRO A 120 13.73 9.94 -3.30
N PRO A 121 14.54 10.72 -2.53
CA PRO A 121 14.87 12.08 -2.89
C PRO A 121 15.65 12.13 -4.21
N GLY A 122 15.49 13.22 -4.96
CA GLY A 122 16.19 13.42 -6.24
C GLY A 122 15.50 12.80 -7.46
N MET A 123 14.29 12.27 -7.31
CA MET A 123 13.46 11.92 -8.46
C MET A 123 12.92 13.18 -9.11
N SER A 124 13.21 13.37 -10.39
CA SER A 124 12.55 14.40 -11.18
C SER A 124 11.12 13.96 -11.50
N PRO A 125 10.15 14.89 -11.53
CA PRO A 125 8.82 14.61 -12.02
C PRO A 125 8.85 13.98 -13.41
N GLY A 126 8.06 12.93 -13.57
CA GLY A 126 7.85 12.19 -14.80
C GLY A 126 6.41 11.69 -14.84
N ARG A 127 6.16 10.52 -15.43
CA ARG A 127 4.83 9.93 -15.50
C ARG A 127 4.61 8.93 -14.35
N LEU A 128 3.53 9.11 -13.60
CA LEU A 128 3.20 8.34 -12.41
C LEU A 128 1.83 7.68 -12.55
N LEU A 129 1.79 6.36 -12.28
CA LEU A 129 0.57 5.59 -12.16
C LEU A 129 0.31 5.28 -10.67
N ASP A 130 -0.90 5.56 -10.18
CA ASP A 130 -1.38 5.13 -8.87
C ASP A 130 -2.47 4.06 -9.05
N VAL A 131 -2.17 2.83 -8.68
CA VAL A 131 -3.09 1.69 -8.76
C VAL A 131 -3.86 1.59 -7.46
N GLY A 132 -5.21 1.58 -7.54
CA GLY A 132 -6.09 1.71 -6.39
C GLY A 132 -6.01 3.13 -5.82
N CYS A 133 -6.13 4.14 -6.68
CA CYS A 133 -5.88 5.55 -6.33
C CYS A 133 -7.00 6.17 -5.47
N GLY A 134 -8.12 5.46 -5.24
CA GLY A 134 -9.27 5.98 -4.52
C GLY A 134 -9.81 7.27 -5.14
N ASP A 135 -10.12 8.24 -4.31
CA ASP A 135 -10.61 9.57 -4.71
C ASP A 135 -9.53 10.48 -5.37
N GLY A 136 -8.33 9.96 -5.58
CA GLY A 136 -7.24 10.66 -6.23
C GLY A 136 -6.48 11.67 -5.35
N ALA A 137 -6.64 11.64 -4.04
CA ALA A 137 -5.97 12.60 -3.14
C ALA A 137 -4.44 12.60 -3.30
N PHE A 138 -3.81 11.44 -3.50
CA PHE A 138 -2.38 11.34 -3.76
C PHE A 138 -2.03 11.86 -5.16
N LEU A 139 -2.82 11.52 -6.18
CA LEU A 139 -2.62 12.00 -7.54
C LEU A 139 -2.67 13.53 -7.62
N LEU A 140 -3.60 14.15 -6.87
CA LEU A 140 -3.69 15.60 -6.80
C LEU A 140 -2.42 16.25 -6.23
N ASP A 141 -1.87 15.68 -5.15
CA ASP A 141 -0.60 16.14 -4.58
C ASP A 141 0.56 15.94 -5.54
N ALA A 142 0.62 14.79 -6.24
CA ALA A 142 1.65 14.49 -7.23
C ALA A 142 1.59 15.46 -8.40
N ARG A 143 0.40 15.75 -8.93
CA ARG A 143 0.19 16.74 -9.99
C ARG A 143 0.65 18.14 -9.56
N HIS A 144 0.34 18.55 -8.34
CA HIS A 144 0.84 19.83 -7.80
C HIS A 144 2.38 19.85 -7.63
N ALA A 145 3.01 18.69 -7.48
CA ALA A 145 4.46 18.56 -7.46
C ALA A 145 5.09 18.46 -8.86
N GLY A 146 4.28 18.56 -9.94
CA GLY A 146 4.74 18.58 -11.32
C GLY A 146 4.75 17.23 -12.04
N TRP A 147 4.17 16.17 -11.43
CA TRP A 147 4.05 14.85 -12.07
C TRP A 147 2.92 14.83 -13.11
N ASP A 148 3.15 14.11 -14.21
CA ASP A 148 2.09 13.64 -15.10
C ASP A 148 1.45 12.41 -14.45
N VAL A 149 0.17 12.52 -14.06
CA VAL A 149 -0.47 11.52 -13.19
C VAL A 149 -1.65 10.87 -13.86
N VAL A 150 -1.78 9.56 -13.65
CA VAL A 150 -2.95 8.78 -14.02
C VAL A 150 -3.23 7.75 -12.92
N GLY A 151 -4.50 7.40 -12.72
CA GLY A 151 -4.93 6.39 -11.75
C GLY A 151 -5.65 5.21 -12.39
N ILE A 152 -5.66 4.09 -11.69
CA ILE A 152 -6.59 2.97 -11.90
C ILE A 152 -7.36 2.77 -10.59
N GLU A 153 -8.69 2.61 -10.69
CA GLU A 153 -9.53 2.39 -9.52
C GLU A 153 -10.75 1.53 -9.90
N THR A 154 -11.10 0.58 -9.03
CA THR A 154 -12.24 -0.33 -9.25
C THR A 154 -13.56 0.28 -8.78
N SER A 155 -13.52 1.17 -7.80
CA SER A 155 -14.70 1.86 -7.27
C SER A 155 -15.17 2.94 -8.22
N ARG A 156 -16.34 2.73 -8.84
CA ARG A 156 -16.96 3.71 -9.72
C ARG A 156 -17.17 5.07 -9.04
N ILE A 157 -17.58 5.07 -7.76
CA ILE A 157 -17.79 6.30 -6.98
C ILE A 157 -16.47 7.06 -6.82
N ALA A 158 -15.39 6.36 -6.51
CA ALA A 158 -14.07 6.97 -6.36
C ALA A 158 -13.56 7.54 -7.70
N VAL A 159 -13.75 6.82 -8.81
CA VAL A 159 -13.44 7.31 -10.17
C VAL A 159 -14.21 8.60 -10.50
N GLU A 160 -15.51 8.62 -10.21
CA GLU A 160 -16.35 9.81 -10.44
C GLU A 160 -15.90 11.00 -9.58
N ASN A 161 -15.52 10.76 -8.32
CA ASN A 161 -15.00 11.80 -7.43
C ASN A 161 -13.66 12.36 -7.92
N ALA A 162 -12.73 11.51 -8.34
CA ALA A 162 -11.45 11.93 -8.91
C ALA A 162 -11.65 12.73 -10.22
N ALA A 163 -12.58 12.32 -11.07
CA ALA A 163 -12.91 13.04 -12.31
C ALA A 163 -13.45 14.46 -12.04
N ARG A 164 -14.26 14.65 -10.98
CA ARG A 164 -14.78 15.98 -10.59
C ARG A 164 -13.69 16.99 -10.24
N ILE A 165 -12.54 16.51 -9.78
CA ILE A 165 -11.37 17.37 -9.49
C ILE A 165 -10.34 17.38 -10.64
N GLY A 166 -10.76 16.91 -11.83
CA GLY A 166 -9.99 16.96 -13.07
C GLY A 166 -8.81 15.98 -13.11
N LEU A 167 -8.88 14.85 -12.41
CA LEU A 167 -7.91 13.77 -12.50
C LEU A 167 -8.32 12.77 -13.58
N GLN A 168 -7.33 12.22 -14.28
CA GLN A 168 -7.53 11.09 -15.17
C GLN A 168 -7.42 9.80 -14.35
N VAL A 169 -8.54 9.06 -14.27
CA VAL A 169 -8.59 7.77 -13.60
C VAL A 169 -9.35 6.79 -14.48
N ASP A 170 -8.72 5.68 -14.81
CA ASP A 170 -9.33 4.60 -15.56
C ASP A 170 -10.06 3.65 -14.58
N SER A 171 -11.33 3.33 -14.92
CA SER A 171 -12.11 2.39 -14.15
C SER A 171 -11.72 0.98 -14.51
N GLY A 172 -11.20 0.21 -13.55
CA GLY A 172 -10.79 -1.17 -13.77
C GLY A 172 -9.75 -1.66 -12.77
N SER A 173 -9.16 -2.79 -13.09
CA SER A 173 -8.09 -3.42 -12.32
C SER A 173 -6.74 -3.30 -13.03
N LEU A 174 -5.67 -3.67 -12.33
CA LEU A 174 -4.33 -3.77 -12.94
C LEU A 174 -4.26 -4.83 -14.05
N GLU A 175 -5.23 -5.72 -14.13
CA GLU A 175 -5.29 -6.78 -15.16
C GLU A 175 -5.90 -6.27 -16.48
N ASP A 176 -6.71 -5.19 -16.42
CA ASP A 176 -7.51 -4.66 -17.55
C ASP A 176 -7.09 -3.22 -17.93
N HIS A 177 -5.85 -2.82 -17.64
CA HIS A 177 -5.39 -1.45 -17.90
C HIS A 177 -5.10 -1.20 -19.40
N PRO A 178 -5.26 0.06 -19.88
CA PRO A 178 -5.03 0.41 -21.28
C PRO A 178 -3.56 0.76 -21.61
N PHE A 179 -2.63 0.70 -20.63
CA PHE A 179 -1.29 1.24 -20.77
C PHE A 179 -0.32 0.27 -21.47
N GLY A 180 0.63 0.85 -22.18
CA GLY A 180 1.71 0.13 -22.85
C GLY A 180 2.91 -0.17 -21.94
N PRO A 181 3.86 -1.01 -22.39
CA PRO A 181 5.08 -1.30 -21.66
C PRO A 181 6.00 -0.07 -21.61
N ALA A 182 6.76 0.03 -20.50
CA ALA A 182 7.73 1.08 -20.28
C ALA A 182 7.15 2.51 -20.37
N GLU A 183 5.94 2.70 -19.87
CA GLU A 183 5.22 3.97 -19.97
C GLU A 183 5.43 4.86 -18.75
N PHE A 184 5.74 4.28 -17.57
CA PHE A 184 5.79 5.00 -16.31
C PHE A 184 7.19 5.07 -15.71
N ASP A 185 7.49 6.23 -15.12
CA ASP A 185 8.67 6.43 -14.29
C ASP A 185 8.45 5.90 -12.87
N VAL A 186 7.20 5.99 -12.41
CA VAL A 186 6.76 5.50 -11.09
C VAL A 186 5.42 4.78 -11.20
N VAL A 187 5.32 3.63 -10.55
CA VAL A 187 4.04 2.94 -10.27
C VAL A 187 3.88 2.83 -8.76
N ARG A 188 2.72 3.23 -8.24
CA ARG A 188 2.42 3.18 -6.80
C ARG A 188 1.23 2.27 -6.55
N LEU A 189 1.33 1.43 -5.48
CA LEU A 189 0.24 0.66 -4.88
C LEU A 189 0.25 0.91 -3.37
N TRP A 190 -0.83 1.46 -2.86
CA TRP A 190 -0.94 1.78 -1.44
C TRP A 190 -2.12 1.05 -0.82
N SER A 191 -1.87 0.02 -0.01
CA SER A 191 -2.89 -0.91 0.51
C SER A 191 -3.73 -1.53 -0.62
N VAL A 192 -3.07 -2.09 -1.63
CA VAL A 192 -3.71 -2.74 -2.78
C VAL A 192 -3.22 -4.16 -2.97
N LEU A 193 -1.90 -4.38 -2.80
CA LEU A 193 -1.28 -5.66 -3.16
C LEU A 193 -1.80 -6.83 -2.31
N GLU A 194 -2.24 -6.58 -1.08
CA GLU A 194 -2.87 -7.55 -0.18
C GLU A 194 -4.24 -8.05 -0.66
N HIS A 195 -4.90 -7.28 -1.51
CA HIS A 195 -6.20 -7.60 -2.12
C HIS A 195 -6.09 -8.34 -3.45
N VAL A 196 -4.90 -8.33 -4.06
CA VAL A 196 -4.71 -8.89 -5.40
C VAL A 196 -4.63 -10.41 -5.35
N PRO A 197 -5.47 -11.13 -6.14
CA PRO A 197 -5.51 -12.58 -6.13
C PRO A 197 -4.21 -13.26 -6.61
N ASP A 198 -3.49 -12.64 -7.54
CA ASP A 198 -2.20 -13.12 -8.05
C ASP A 198 -1.14 -12.03 -7.93
N VAL A 199 -0.49 -12.00 -6.77
CA VAL A 199 0.60 -11.06 -6.46
C VAL A 199 1.76 -11.16 -7.44
N GLY A 200 2.10 -12.39 -7.87
CA GLY A 200 3.19 -12.61 -8.81
C GLY A 200 2.91 -11.99 -10.17
N LEU A 201 1.70 -12.23 -10.70
CA LEU A 201 1.26 -11.65 -11.97
C LEU A 201 1.18 -10.12 -11.88
N ALA A 202 0.58 -9.59 -10.81
CA ALA A 202 0.48 -8.14 -10.62
C ALA A 202 1.85 -7.45 -10.57
N LEU A 203 2.80 -7.98 -9.80
CA LEU A 203 4.14 -7.42 -9.74
C LEU A 203 4.90 -7.55 -11.07
N HIS A 204 4.65 -8.62 -11.83
CA HIS A 204 5.20 -8.77 -13.17
C HIS A 204 4.63 -7.73 -14.13
N GLU A 205 3.32 -7.48 -14.09
CA GLU A 205 2.67 -6.46 -14.91
C GLU A 205 3.19 -5.05 -14.58
N ILE A 206 3.32 -4.72 -13.30
CA ILE A 206 3.96 -3.48 -12.84
C ILE A 206 5.39 -3.35 -13.41
N THR A 207 6.15 -4.45 -13.42
CA THR A 207 7.51 -4.43 -13.98
C THR A 207 7.50 -4.13 -15.48
N LYS A 208 6.51 -4.61 -16.23
CA LYS A 208 6.36 -4.26 -17.66
C LYS A 208 6.02 -2.79 -17.86
N LEU A 209 5.08 -2.25 -17.07
CA LEU A 209 4.65 -0.85 -17.13
C LEU A 209 5.77 0.15 -16.83
N LEU A 210 6.71 -0.22 -15.96
CA LEU A 210 7.83 0.63 -15.59
C LEU A 210 8.86 0.74 -16.71
N ARG A 211 9.39 1.93 -16.92
CA ARG A 211 10.61 2.17 -17.70
C ARG A 211 11.80 1.47 -17.05
N PRO A 212 12.85 1.09 -17.82
CA PRO A 212 14.12 0.68 -17.24
C PRO A 212 14.61 1.72 -16.21
N GLY A 213 14.97 1.28 -15.00
CA GLY A 213 15.34 2.16 -13.92
C GLY A 213 14.17 2.88 -13.22
N GLY A 214 12.94 2.65 -13.63
CA GLY A 214 11.74 3.18 -12.97
C GLY A 214 11.51 2.60 -11.58
N TRP A 215 10.66 3.24 -10.80
CA TRP A 215 10.43 2.94 -9.39
C TRP A 215 9.03 2.38 -9.14
N VAL A 216 8.94 1.38 -8.28
CA VAL A 216 7.66 1.00 -7.67
C VAL A 216 7.64 1.42 -6.20
N ILE A 217 6.52 1.96 -5.77
CA ILE A 217 6.24 2.33 -4.38
C ILE A 217 5.10 1.45 -3.89
N LEU A 218 5.39 0.60 -2.94
CA LEU A 218 4.44 -0.38 -2.40
C LEU A 218 4.23 -0.14 -0.91
N GLN A 219 2.97 -0.23 -0.46
CA GLN A 219 2.65 -0.25 0.97
C GLN A 219 1.65 -1.38 1.21
N VAL A 220 1.90 -2.16 2.28
CA VAL A 220 1.05 -3.30 2.70
C VAL A 220 1.00 -3.38 4.23
N PRO A 221 -0.02 -4.00 4.84
CA PRO A 221 -0.03 -4.32 6.27
C PRO A 221 1.13 -5.25 6.65
N ASN A 222 1.68 -5.05 7.85
CA ASN A 222 2.81 -5.83 8.39
C ASN A 222 2.32 -6.92 9.34
N ALA A 223 2.15 -8.12 8.83
CA ALA A 223 1.73 -9.28 9.63
C ALA A 223 2.75 -9.71 10.70
N ASP A 224 3.94 -9.12 10.68
CA ASP A 224 5.02 -9.36 11.66
C ASP A 224 5.27 -8.11 12.53
N GLY A 225 4.39 -7.11 12.45
CA GLY A 225 4.42 -5.90 13.25
C GLY A 225 4.11 -6.15 14.72
N PHE A 226 4.45 -5.17 15.57
CA PHE A 226 4.24 -5.29 17.02
C PHE A 226 2.76 -5.52 17.35
N THR A 227 1.86 -4.73 16.77
CA THR A 227 0.42 -4.83 17.02
C THR A 227 -0.14 -6.18 16.57
N ALA A 228 0.30 -6.69 15.41
CA ALA A 228 -0.10 -8.02 14.92
C ALA A 228 0.32 -9.13 15.88
N ARG A 229 1.56 -9.09 16.38
CA ARG A 229 2.08 -10.07 17.37
C ARG A 229 1.35 -10.00 18.71
N MET A 230 1.04 -8.79 19.17
CA MET A 230 0.38 -8.56 20.45
C MET A 230 -1.09 -9.00 20.43
N THR A 231 -1.81 -8.74 19.34
CA THR A 231 -3.25 -8.98 19.25
C THR A 231 -3.63 -10.32 18.62
N GLY A 232 -2.67 -10.99 17.96
CA GLY A 232 -2.86 -12.29 17.33
C GLY A 232 -4.02 -12.27 16.34
N SER A 233 -4.97 -13.19 16.46
CA SER A 233 -6.14 -13.30 15.56
C SER A 233 -7.06 -12.05 15.57
N ARG A 234 -6.90 -11.14 16.54
CA ARG A 234 -7.70 -9.89 16.64
C ARG A 234 -7.05 -8.70 15.94
N TRP A 235 -5.90 -8.89 15.31
CA TRP A 235 -5.26 -7.78 14.59
C TRP A 235 -6.15 -7.28 13.45
N PRO A 236 -6.47 -5.98 13.39
CA PRO A 236 -7.33 -5.43 12.32
C PRO A 236 -6.74 -5.59 10.91
N GLY A 237 -5.42 -5.66 10.80
CA GLY A 237 -4.75 -5.83 9.51
C GLY A 237 -4.93 -7.20 8.85
N TRP A 238 -5.59 -8.17 9.52
CA TRP A 238 -6.03 -9.39 8.83
C TRP A 238 -7.13 -9.08 7.82
N ASP A 239 -8.06 -8.22 8.15
CA ASP A 239 -9.18 -7.74 7.32
C ASP A 239 -9.77 -8.79 6.37
N VAL A 240 -10.07 -9.99 6.95
CA VAL A 240 -10.57 -11.13 6.16
C VAL A 240 -12.05 -10.99 5.83
N PRO A 241 -12.50 -11.32 4.62
CA PRO A 241 -11.76 -11.94 3.53
C PRO A 241 -11.19 -10.96 2.51
N ALA A 242 -11.25 -9.65 2.73
CA ALA A 242 -10.76 -8.64 1.78
C ALA A 242 -9.25 -8.77 1.54
N HIS A 243 -8.46 -8.95 2.60
CA HIS A 243 -7.04 -9.26 2.50
C HIS A 243 -6.84 -10.76 2.19
N LEU A 244 -6.31 -11.06 1.03
CA LEU A 244 -6.06 -12.40 0.53
C LEU A 244 -4.70 -12.93 0.94
N VAL A 245 -3.72 -12.04 1.00
CA VAL A 245 -2.34 -12.33 1.37
C VAL A 245 -1.87 -11.39 2.46
N HIS A 246 -1.00 -11.89 3.34
CA HIS A 246 -0.50 -11.11 4.46
C HIS A 246 1.03 -11.15 4.46
N PHE A 247 1.63 -9.98 4.38
CA PHE A 247 3.05 -9.85 4.22
C PHE A 247 3.77 -9.68 5.56
N THR A 248 4.87 -10.42 5.70
CA THR A 248 5.98 -10.06 6.59
C THR A 248 7.03 -9.33 5.77
N ARG A 249 7.95 -8.61 6.41
CA ARG A 249 9.06 -7.96 5.71
C ARG A 249 9.78 -8.93 4.75
N LYS A 250 10.06 -10.15 5.21
CA LYS A 250 10.76 -11.18 4.43
C LYS A 250 9.99 -11.66 3.21
N THR A 251 8.68 -11.90 3.37
CA THR A 251 7.84 -12.38 2.25
C THR A 251 7.54 -11.29 1.25
N PHE A 252 7.42 -10.04 1.70
CA PHE A 252 7.24 -8.87 0.85
C PHE A 252 8.46 -8.62 -0.04
N GLU A 253 9.65 -8.61 0.57
CA GLU A 253 10.90 -8.49 -0.18
C GLU A 253 11.08 -9.63 -1.20
N ARG A 254 10.78 -10.87 -0.79
CA ARG A 254 10.83 -12.03 -1.69
C ARG A 254 9.89 -11.87 -2.88
N ALA A 255 8.64 -11.46 -2.68
CA ALA A 255 7.67 -11.27 -3.76
C ALA A 255 8.19 -10.29 -4.81
N VAL A 256 8.70 -9.14 -4.37
CA VAL A 256 9.24 -8.10 -5.25
C VAL A 256 10.50 -8.57 -6.01
N ARG A 257 11.41 -9.28 -5.34
CA ARG A 257 12.60 -9.87 -5.99
C ARG A 257 12.23 -10.95 -7.01
N THR A 258 11.21 -11.77 -6.71
CA THR A 258 10.75 -12.82 -7.65
C THR A 258 10.17 -12.22 -8.92
N ALA A 259 9.61 -11.02 -8.87
CA ALA A 259 9.14 -10.28 -10.04
C ALA A 259 10.26 -9.54 -10.81
N GLY A 260 11.53 -9.74 -10.44
CA GLY A 260 12.69 -9.15 -11.13
C GLY A 260 13.00 -7.70 -10.72
N MET A 261 12.35 -7.16 -9.70
CA MET A 261 12.64 -5.82 -9.18
C MET A 261 13.67 -5.86 -8.05
N LEU A 262 14.37 -4.75 -7.84
CA LEU A 262 15.40 -4.58 -6.83
C LEU A 262 14.84 -3.78 -5.66
N PRO A 263 14.54 -4.40 -4.50
CA PRO A 263 14.21 -3.67 -3.29
C PRO A 263 15.39 -2.78 -2.87
N MET A 264 15.15 -1.48 -2.80
CA MET A 264 16.16 -0.48 -2.43
C MET A 264 16.03 -0.05 -0.98
N GLU A 265 14.79 0.21 -0.54
CA GLU A 265 14.50 0.61 0.83
C GLU A 265 13.21 -0.07 1.31
N ILE A 266 13.20 -0.53 2.56
CA ILE A 266 12.00 -1.03 3.23
C ILE A 266 11.91 -0.37 4.60
N HIS A 267 10.81 0.33 4.83
CA HIS A 267 10.50 0.96 6.11
C HIS A 267 9.26 0.31 6.72
N SER A 268 9.19 0.26 8.04
CA SER A 268 7.92 0.07 8.72
C SER A 268 7.34 1.43 9.11
N CYS A 269 6.03 1.53 9.10
CA CYS A 269 5.32 2.73 9.51
C CYS A 269 4.12 2.32 10.36
N SER A 270 3.94 3.00 11.49
CA SER A 270 2.76 2.84 12.32
C SER A 270 1.67 3.79 11.84
N VAL A 271 0.44 3.30 11.81
CA VAL A 271 -0.74 4.04 11.37
C VAL A 271 -1.70 4.35 12.51
N GLY A 272 -1.23 4.24 13.75
CA GLY A 272 -2.02 4.54 14.94
C GLY A 272 -3.00 3.43 15.33
N THR A 273 -2.82 2.20 14.86
CA THR A 273 -3.67 1.04 15.17
C THR A 273 -3.81 0.83 16.68
N MET A 274 -2.75 1.09 17.45
CA MET A 274 -2.76 1.02 18.92
C MET A 274 -3.82 1.91 19.55
N ALA A 275 -4.10 3.09 19.00
CA ALA A 275 -5.12 4.00 19.54
C ALA A 275 -6.54 3.40 19.51
N GLY A 276 -6.79 2.46 18.60
CA GLY A 276 -8.05 1.72 18.51
C GLY A 276 -8.23 0.61 19.55
N LEU A 277 -7.16 0.15 20.18
CA LEU A 277 -7.18 -1.03 21.05
C LEU A 277 -7.75 -0.77 22.45
N HIS A 278 -7.68 0.47 22.96
CA HIS A 278 -8.19 0.82 24.28
C HIS A 278 -8.75 2.24 24.34
N PRO A 279 -9.91 2.48 25.01
CA PRO A 279 -10.52 3.81 25.11
C PRO A 279 -9.61 4.90 25.69
N LEU A 280 -8.77 4.58 26.67
CA LEU A 280 -7.81 5.54 27.26
C LEU A 280 -6.77 6.04 26.26
N LEU A 281 -6.41 5.24 25.25
CA LEU A 281 -5.48 5.64 24.20
C LEU A 281 -6.10 6.62 23.19
N LYS A 282 -7.43 6.80 23.20
CA LYS A 282 -8.15 7.79 22.40
C LYS A 282 -8.11 9.20 23.01
N SER A 283 -7.78 9.33 24.29
CA SER A 283 -7.59 10.63 24.96
C SER A 283 -6.38 11.39 24.41
N THR A 284 -6.33 12.71 24.59
CA THR A 284 -5.19 13.53 24.11
C THR A 284 -3.83 13.03 24.62
N PRO A 285 -3.63 12.78 25.94
CA PRO A 285 -2.37 12.21 26.42
C PRO A 285 -2.12 10.78 25.92
N GLY A 286 -3.18 9.97 25.78
CA GLY A 286 -3.07 8.62 25.21
C GLY A 286 -2.60 8.63 23.75
N ARG A 287 -3.13 9.53 22.92
CA ARG A 287 -2.70 9.73 21.53
C ARG A 287 -1.24 10.18 21.43
N ALA A 288 -0.79 11.05 22.32
CA ALA A 288 0.63 11.45 22.37
C ALA A 288 1.53 10.27 22.73
N ALA A 289 1.14 9.46 23.72
CA ALA A 289 1.87 8.25 24.09
C ALA A 289 1.94 7.25 22.93
N VAL A 290 0.80 6.98 22.26
CA VAL A 290 0.75 6.11 21.06
C VAL A 290 1.67 6.67 19.98
N PHE A 291 1.64 7.96 19.70
CA PHE A 291 2.50 8.57 18.69
C PHE A 291 4.00 8.36 19.00
N LEU A 292 4.42 8.51 20.24
CA LEU A 292 5.81 8.25 20.64
C LEU A 292 6.18 6.76 20.52
N MET A 293 5.28 5.87 20.94
CA MET A 293 5.46 4.42 20.77
C MET A 293 5.57 4.03 19.29
N ASP A 294 4.70 4.59 18.45
CA ASP A 294 4.73 4.38 17.00
C ASP A 294 6.11 4.75 16.41
N GLN A 295 6.71 5.87 16.84
CA GLN A 295 8.04 6.24 16.37
C GLN A 295 9.12 5.20 16.77
N VAL A 296 9.01 4.66 17.98
CA VAL A 296 9.94 3.60 18.43
C VAL A 296 9.72 2.32 17.62
N PHE A 297 8.48 1.89 17.40
CA PHE A 297 8.18 0.70 16.59
C PHE A 297 8.64 0.87 15.12
N ASP A 298 8.48 2.05 14.57
CA ASP A 298 8.95 2.36 13.22
C ASP A 298 10.48 2.26 13.11
N LEU A 299 11.19 2.76 14.11
CA LEU A 299 12.65 2.64 14.17
C LEU A 299 13.13 1.19 14.31
N LEU A 300 12.39 0.38 15.08
CA LEU A 300 12.68 -1.05 15.28
C LEU A 300 12.21 -1.94 14.12
N GLY A 301 11.57 -1.39 13.09
CA GLY A 301 11.01 -2.16 11.98
C GLY A 301 9.75 -2.94 12.32
N ALA A 302 9.09 -2.59 13.42
CA ALA A 302 7.93 -3.28 14.00
C ALA A 302 6.60 -2.52 13.84
N GLY A 303 6.55 -1.50 13.01
CA GLY A 303 5.32 -0.75 12.70
C GLY A 303 4.27 -1.58 12.00
N ASP A 304 3.04 -1.07 11.95
CA ASP A 304 1.83 -1.77 11.48
C ASP A 304 1.80 -2.02 9.98
N THR A 305 2.54 -1.24 9.21
CA THR A 305 2.63 -1.35 7.76
C THR A 305 4.09 -1.43 7.30
N LEU A 306 4.29 -2.03 6.14
CA LEU A 306 5.57 -2.04 5.42
C LEU A 306 5.45 -1.17 4.19
N MET A 307 6.41 -0.29 4.00
CA MET A 307 6.57 0.50 2.80
C MET A 307 7.87 0.11 2.11
N MET A 308 7.82 -0.15 0.82
CA MET A 308 8.96 -0.52 0.01
C MET A 308 9.11 0.41 -1.18
N PHE A 309 10.33 0.85 -1.41
CA PHE A 309 10.77 1.43 -2.67
C PHE A 309 11.62 0.39 -3.40
N ALA A 310 11.20 -0.03 -4.57
CA ALA A 310 11.97 -0.94 -5.39
C ALA A 310 12.16 -0.37 -6.80
N ARG A 311 13.17 -0.83 -7.49
CA ARG A 311 13.57 -0.32 -8.80
C ARG A 311 13.55 -1.42 -9.84
N LYS A 312 13.00 -1.14 -11.02
CA LYS A 312 13.24 -1.98 -12.18
C LYS A 312 14.71 -1.86 -12.57
N PRO A 313 15.43 -2.97 -12.78
CA PRO A 313 16.80 -2.89 -13.30
C PRO A 313 16.87 -2.02 -14.56
N LEU A 314 17.99 -1.35 -14.74
CA LEU A 314 18.32 -0.83 -16.05
C LEU A 314 18.48 -2.04 -16.99
N ASP A 315 17.97 -1.95 -18.21
CA ASP A 315 18.30 -2.96 -19.20
C ASP A 315 19.83 -3.09 -19.22
N ALA A 316 20.32 -4.32 -19.02
CA ALA A 316 21.73 -4.58 -19.25
C ALA A 316 21.99 -4.20 -20.70
N GLY A 317 22.55 -3.01 -20.91
CA GLY A 317 22.87 -2.53 -22.23
C GLY A 317 23.50 -3.68 -22.97
N LEU A 318 23.07 -3.93 -24.18
CA LEU A 318 23.83 -4.64 -25.17
C LEU A 318 25.21 -3.96 -25.20
N SER A 319 26.11 -4.40 -24.30
CA SER A 319 27.53 -4.11 -24.45
C SER A 319 27.91 -4.80 -25.72
N GLY A 320 27.72 -4.06 -26.81
CA GLY A 320 28.19 -4.45 -28.11
C GLY A 320 29.66 -4.80 -28.00
N ASN A 321 29.95 -6.04 -28.21
CA ASN A 321 31.25 -6.43 -28.74
C ASN A 321 31.42 -5.66 -30.07
N SER A 322 32.25 -4.67 -30.03
CA SER A 322 32.95 -4.16 -31.19
C SER A 322 34.43 -4.46 -31.05
#